data_3abb187c7b8cc543263b43303bd3ff91
#
_entry.id   3abb187c7b8cc543263b43303bd3ff91
#
_cell.length_a   1.000
_cell.length_b   1.000
_cell.length_c   1.000
_cell.angle_alpha   90.00
_cell.angle_beta   90.00
_cell.angle_gamma   90.00
#
_symmetry.space_group_name_H-M   'P 1'
#
loop_
_entity.id
_entity.type
_entity.pdbx_description
1 polymer ?
#
loop_
_entity_poly.entity_id
_entity_poly.type
_entity_poly.pdbx_seq_one_letter_code
_entity_poly.pdbx_strand_id
1 'polypeptide(L)'
;MVTGSEKTAIYALTPHGARLGRTLADKLRGDLFLPARLADSHEAIPFDHLLDAVAKNFCLFPRHIFIAATGIVVRAIASHLKSKDRDPAVLVLDQDGEYVISLLSGHLGGANELAHKVAQLTGGNAVITTATDTAGLPAIDLLSKERNLSIANLKAVKSVNMALLSGEPVQVFDPEDRLGLKKQERPGFEVEWVENEDQWISGHAGVWVTWKNIGPGSETNRLILHPKCLVAGIGCNRGTGRPEIVDLLINTFKKISLSLKSLKCITTIEAKKDEPGLLKAAGELDVPLLFAGKSELESIKVPHPSSMVKKHMGVSSVCEATAILKSGGGRLLVPKTKSLNATLAVALEV
;
A
#
# COMPACT_ATOMS: atom_id res chain seq x y z
N MET A 1 10.87 9.24 -5.60
CA MET A 1 10.44 10.15 -4.52
C MET A 1 10.10 9.29 -3.34
N VAL A 2 10.63 9.60 -2.17
CA VAL A 2 10.37 8.87 -0.92
C VAL A 2 8.88 8.99 -0.64
N THR A 3 8.18 7.88 -0.77
CA THR A 3 6.76 7.71 -0.43
C THR A 3 6.52 8.17 1.00
N GLY A 4 5.42 8.86 1.23
CA GLY A 4 4.88 9.50 2.41
C GLY A 4 5.66 9.34 3.71
N SER A 5 6.06 10.44 4.32
CA SER A 5 6.92 10.48 5.49
C SER A 5 6.45 9.49 6.55
N GLU A 6 7.31 8.55 6.89
CA GLU A 6 7.16 7.64 8.05
C GLU A 6 7.25 8.42 9.37
N LYS A 7 6.51 9.53 9.47
CA LYS A 7 6.52 10.40 10.65
C LYS A 7 6.02 9.61 11.86
N THR A 8 6.82 9.63 12.91
CA THR A 8 6.50 8.98 14.17
C THR A 8 6.34 10.04 15.26
N ALA A 9 5.20 10.03 15.95
CA ALA A 9 4.99 10.85 17.13
C ALA A 9 5.40 10.05 18.38
N ILE A 10 6.28 10.62 19.22
CA ILE A 10 6.80 9.98 20.40
C ILE A 10 6.42 10.82 21.62
N TYR A 11 5.82 10.19 22.63
CA TYR A 11 5.35 10.86 23.83
C TYR A 11 5.99 10.27 25.06
N ALA A 12 6.45 11.10 25.99
CA ALA A 12 6.91 10.65 27.30
C ALA A 12 6.42 11.58 28.42
N LEU A 13 6.18 11.03 29.59
CA LEU A 13 5.56 11.76 30.71
C LEU A 13 6.53 12.01 31.88
N THR A 14 7.64 11.29 31.94
CA THR A 14 8.64 11.34 33.01
C THR A 14 9.99 11.81 32.50
N PRO A 15 10.88 12.37 33.36
CA PRO A 15 12.23 12.75 32.94
C PRO A 15 13.05 11.57 32.40
N HIS A 16 12.85 10.37 32.96
CA HIS A 16 13.52 9.15 32.51
C HIS A 16 13.02 8.75 31.11
N GLY A 17 11.71 8.66 30.93
CA GLY A 17 11.11 8.38 29.63
C GLY A 17 11.42 9.45 28.57
N ALA A 18 11.62 10.72 28.94
CA ALA A 18 12.00 11.77 28.01
C ALA A 18 13.38 11.53 27.39
N ARG A 19 14.36 11.02 28.15
CA ARG A 19 15.68 10.63 27.61
C ARG A 19 15.57 9.50 26.58
N LEU A 20 14.80 8.47 26.92
CA LEU A 20 14.52 7.38 25.97
C LEU A 20 13.77 7.90 24.73
N GLY A 21 12.76 8.77 24.94
CA GLY A 21 12.02 9.41 23.87
C GLY A 21 12.90 10.21 22.91
N ARG A 22 13.90 10.97 23.43
CA ARG A 22 14.86 11.69 22.61
C ARG A 22 15.69 10.73 21.75
N THR A 23 16.22 9.67 22.38
CA THR A 23 17.01 8.66 21.67
C THR A 23 16.20 8.00 20.54
N LEU A 24 14.94 7.67 20.78
CA LEU A 24 14.07 7.08 19.76
C LEU A 24 13.71 8.10 18.67
N ALA A 25 13.46 9.36 19.03
CA ALA A 25 13.16 10.41 18.07
C ALA A 25 14.32 10.61 17.08
N ASP A 26 15.55 10.61 17.56
CA ASP A 26 16.74 10.74 16.72
C ASP A 26 16.91 9.54 15.77
N LYS A 27 16.77 8.32 16.30
CA LYS A 27 16.93 7.09 15.51
C LYS A 27 15.81 6.84 14.49
N LEU A 28 14.58 7.25 14.81
CA LEU A 28 13.40 7.07 13.96
C LEU A 28 13.05 8.30 13.13
N ARG A 29 13.78 9.43 13.32
CA ARG A 29 13.46 10.73 12.72
C ARG A 29 12.03 11.16 13.05
N GLY A 30 11.63 10.97 14.32
CA GLY A 30 10.30 11.25 14.82
C GLY A 30 10.23 12.56 15.59
N ASP A 31 9.01 13.05 15.80
CA ASP A 31 8.73 14.25 16.59
C ASP A 31 8.51 13.84 18.05
N LEU A 32 9.27 14.45 18.97
CA LEU A 32 9.15 14.20 20.41
C LEU A 32 8.20 15.21 21.04
N PHE A 33 7.22 14.72 21.78
CA PHE A 33 6.22 15.49 22.53
C PHE A 33 6.41 15.26 24.03
N LEU A 34 6.60 16.32 24.80
CA LEU A 34 6.83 16.27 26.24
C LEU A 34 5.91 17.25 27.01
N PRO A 35 5.59 17.00 28.28
CA PRO A 35 5.04 18.02 29.14
C PRO A 35 5.91 19.29 29.13
N ALA A 36 5.30 20.48 29.12
CA ALA A 36 6.00 21.75 28.99
C ALA A 36 7.23 21.86 29.93
N ARG A 37 7.11 21.38 31.18
CA ARG A 37 8.21 21.34 32.18
C ARG A 37 9.43 20.50 31.79
N LEU A 38 9.34 19.65 30.78
CA LEU A 38 10.41 18.77 30.32
C LEU A 38 10.89 19.09 28.88
N ALA A 39 10.17 19.93 28.16
CA ALA A 39 10.36 20.10 26.70
C ALA A 39 11.68 20.82 26.38
N ASP A 40 12.01 21.90 27.07
CA ASP A 40 13.16 22.74 26.74
C ASP A 40 14.50 22.00 26.82
N SER A 41 14.65 21.11 27.79
CA SER A 41 15.87 20.31 27.95
C SER A 41 16.07 19.19 26.93
N HIS A 42 15.09 18.94 26.08
CA HIS A 42 15.11 17.83 25.12
C HIS A 42 14.78 18.22 23.68
N GLU A 43 14.72 19.52 23.36
CA GLU A 43 14.32 19.99 22.01
C GLU A 43 13.02 19.34 21.53
N ALA A 44 12.00 19.33 22.41
CA ALA A 44 10.74 18.63 22.17
C ALA A 44 9.59 19.63 21.99
N ILE A 45 8.52 19.16 21.36
CA ILE A 45 7.27 19.91 21.21
C ILE A 45 6.51 19.85 22.55
N PRO A 46 6.27 21.00 23.19
CA PRO A 46 5.62 21.02 24.50
C PRO A 46 4.11 20.73 24.41
N PHE A 47 3.58 20.11 25.47
CA PHE A 47 2.15 20.03 25.70
C PHE A 47 1.81 20.22 27.20
N ASP A 48 0.60 20.73 27.47
CA ASP A 48 0.09 20.85 28.83
C ASP A 48 -0.67 19.60 29.25
N HIS A 49 -1.54 19.08 28.35
CA HIS A 49 -2.32 17.87 28.58
C HIS A 49 -2.10 16.84 27.48
N LEU A 50 -1.80 15.60 27.86
CA LEU A 50 -1.57 14.51 26.90
C LEU A 50 -2.78 14.26 25.98
N LEU A 51 -4.01 14.36 26.52
CA LEU A 51 -5.21 14.15 25.72
C LEU A 51 -5.31 15.13 24.56
N ASP A 52 -4.99 16.39 24.79
CA ASP A 52 -5.04 17.45 23.75
C ASP A 52 -3.96 17.24 22.70
N ALA A 53 -2.75 16.84 23.12
CA ALA A 53 -1.66 16.53 22.22
C ALA A 53 -2.00 15.32 21.33
N VAL A 54 -2.61 14.28 21.91
CA VAL A 54 -3.06 13.11 21.15
C VAL A 54 -4.20 13.48 20.21
N ALA A 55 -5.19 14.25 20.65
CA ALA A 55 -6.31 14.69 19.82
C ALA A 55 -5.86 15.43 18.55
N LYS A 56 -4.84 16.29 18.68
CA LYS A 56 -4.28 17.03 17.54
C LYS A 56 -3.51 16.13 16.56
N ASN A 57 -2.82 15.12 17.07
CA ASN A 57 -1.80 14.40 16.31
C ASN A 57 -2.26 13.01 15.83
N PHE A 58 -3.28 12.40 16.43
CA PHE A 58 -3.64 10.99 16.22
C PHE A 58 -3.89 10.64 14.75
N CYS A 59 -4.51 11.54 13.99
CA CYS A 59 -4.75 11.34 12.56
C CYS A 59 -3.64 11.91 11.65
N LEU A 60 -2.68 12.67 12.20
CA LEU A 60 -1.61 13.30 11.43
C LEU A 60 -0.37 12.40 11.29
N PHE A 61 -0.15 11.56 12.29
CA PHE A 61 1.00 10.66 12.33
C PHE A 61 0.54 9.21 12.11
N PRO A 62 1.17 8.47 11.19
CA PRO A 62 0.85 7.05 10.99
C PRO A 62 1.38 6.14 12.10
N ARG A 63 2.27 6.65 12.97
CA ARG A 63 2.92 5.90 14.04
C ARG A 63 2.97 6.72 15.32
N HIS A 64 2.56 6.11 16.44
CA HIS A 64 2.62 6.70 17.78
C HIS A 64 3.39 5.78 18.72
N ILE A 65 4.33 6.33 19.46
CA ILE A 65 5.08 5.64 20.50
C ILE A 65 4.85 6.38 21.83
N PHE A 66 4.32 5.69 22.82
CA PHE A 66 4.08 6.24 24.13
C PHE A 66 5.00 5.58 25.16
N ILE A 67 5.81 6.38 25.83
CA ILE A 67 6.62 5.94 26.97
C ILE A 67 5.86 6.34 28.22
N ALA A 68 4.89 5.49 28.59
CA ALA A 68 3.91 5.76 29.64
C ALA A 68 3.16 4.50 30.06
N ALA A 69 2.47 4.53 31.18
CA ALA A 69 1.61 3.42 31.59
C ALA A 69 0.48 3.16 30.57
N THR A 70 0.28 1.90 30.20
CA THR A 70 -0.70 1.45 29.19
C THR A 70 -2.09 2.01 29.41
N GLY A 71 -2.56 2.05 30.68
CA GLY A 71 -3.88 2.58 31.01
C GLY A 71 -4.05 4.08 30.72
N ILE A 72 -2.98 4.88 30.80
CA ILE A 72 -2.98 6.29 30.40
C ILE A 72 -3.16 6.40 28.89
N VAL A 73 -2.40 5.60 28.14
CA VAL A 73 -2.44 5.60 26.68
C VAL A 73 -3.81 5.18 26.15
N VAL A 74 -4.37 4.08 26.68
CA VAL A 74 -5.72 3.61 26.30
C VAL A 74 -6.75 4.71 26.47
N ARG A 75 -6.75 5.43 27.61
CA ARG A 75 -7.69 6.55 27.82
C ARG A 75 -7.45 7.70 26.87
N ALA A 76 -6.19 7.98 26.50
CA ALA A 76 -5.86 9.08 25.59
C ALA A 76 -6.28 8.82 24.16
N ILE A 77 -6.25 7.56 23.69
CA ILE A 77 -6.58 7.22 22.30
C ILE A 77 -8.04 6.79 22.10
N ALA A 78 -8.74 6.36 23.16
CA ALA A 78 -10.05 5.70 23.06
C ALA A 78 -11.09 6.46 22.21
N SER A 79 -11.19 7.77 22.38
CA SER A 79 -12.14 8.62 21.63
C SER A 79 -11.79 8.84 20.15
N HIS A 80 -10.58 8.45 19.74
CA HIS A 80 -10.08 8.65 18.38
C HIS A 80 -10.10 7.38 17.53
N LEU A 81 -10.37 6.22 18.15
CA LEU A 81 -10.40 4.93 17.47
C LEU A 81 -11.57 4.85 16.50
N LYS A 82 -11.29 4.38 15.28
CA LYS A 82 -12.29 4.21 14.20
C LYS A 82 -12.35 2.77 13.71
N SER A 83 -11.24 2.28 13.18
CA SER A 83 -11.17 0.92 12.64
C SER A 83 -9.71 0.51 12.39
N LYS A 84 -9.46 -0.81 12.41
CA LYS A 84 -8.12 -1.41 12.27
C LYS A 84 -7.38 -1.09 10.96
N ASP A 85 -8.09 -0.59 9.96
CA ASP A 85 -7.56 -0.21 8.64
C ASP A 85 -7.27 1.29 8.52
N ARG A 86 -7.72 2.09 9.50
CA ARG A 86 -7.55 3.55 9.52
C ARG A 86 -6.73 4.06 10.69
N ASP A 87 -6.79 3.33 11.79
CA ASP A 87 -6.10 3.75 13.01
C ASP A 87 -4.59 3.56 12.86
N PRO A 88 -3.79 4.53 13.35
CA PRO A 88 -2.34 4.46 13.26
C PRO A 88 -1.76 3.32 14.09
N ALA A 89 -0.52 2.94 13.81
CA ALA A 89 0.26 2.06 14.67
C ALA A 89 0.50 2.72 16.03
N VAL A 90 0.19 2.02 17.12
CA VAL A 90 0.43 2.52 18.47
C VAL A 90 1.26 1.52 19.27
N LEU A 91 2.41 2.00 19.76
CA LEU A 91 3.24 1.30 20.73
C LEU A 91 3.15 1.93 22.11
N VAL A 92 3.28 1.09 23.13
CA VAL A 92 3.45 1.52 24.51
C VAL A 92 4.70 0.89 25.08
N LEU A 93 5.54 1.71 25.70
CA LEU A 93 6.78 1.30 26.35
C LEU A 93 6.73 1.69 27.84
N ASP A 94 7.37 0.87 28.66
CA ASP A 94 7.82 1.32 29.97
C ASP A 94 8.94 2.37 29.84
N GLN A 95 9.29 3.02 30.92
CA GLN A 95 10.28 4.12 30.89
C GLN A 95 11.71 3.65 30.61
N ASP A 96 12.00 2.36 30.80
CA ASP A 96 13.31 1.76 30.59
C ASP A 96 13.43 1.14 29.19
N GLY A 97 12.30 1.02 28.46
CA GLY A 97 12.21 0.43 27.14
C GLY A 97 12.39 -1.09 27.14
N GLU A 98 12.19 -1.75 28.30
CA GLU A 98 12.30 -3.19 28.45
C GLU A 98 11.15 -3.93 27.74
N TYR A 99 9.95 -3.38 27.83
CA TYR A 99 8.76 -3.94 27.16
C TYR A 99 8.23 -2.98 26.11
N VAL A 100 8.20 -3.44 24.85
CA VAL A 100 7.68 -2.70 23.72
C VAL A 100 6.39 -3.35 23.25
N ILE A 101 5.28 -2.81 23.70
CA ILE A 101 3.94 -3.40 23.51
C ILE A 101 3.33 -2.89 22.21
N SER A 102 3.00 -3.78 21.27
CA SER A 102 2.16 -3.49 20.12
C SER A 102 0.70 -3.38 20.57
N LEU A 103 0.23 -2.15 20.81
CA LEU A 103 -1.09 -1.91 21.40
C LEU A 103 -2.20 -1.86 20.35
N LEU A 104 -1.95 -1.25 19.18
CA LEU A 104 -2.98 -1.02 18.16
C LEU A 104 -2.41 -1.15 16.76
N SER A 105 -3.22 -1.67 15.83
CA SER A 105 -2.92 -1.79 14.39
C SER A 105 -1.67 -2.62 14.09
N GLY A 106 -1.60 -3.81 14.69
CA GLY A 106 -0.43 -4.72 14.64
C GLY A 106 0.03 -5.06 13.24
N HIS A 107 -0.88 -5.52 12.35
CA HIS A 107 -0.56 -5.99 11.00
C HIS A 107 -0.50 -4.84 9.98
N LEU A 108 -1.65 -4.46 9.40
CA LEU A 108 -1.72 -3.46 8.33
C LEU A 108 -1.16 -2.09 8.75
N GLY A 109 -1.40 -1.68 9.99
CA GLY A 109 -0.84 -0.45 10.54
C GLY A 109 0.66 -0.53 10.83
N GLY A 110 1.22 -1.75 10.96
CA GLY A 110 2.66 -1.99 11.12
C GLY A 110 3.15 -1.86 12.56
N ALA A 111 2.27 -1.92 13.58
CA ALA A 111 2.71 -1.80 14.97
C ALA A 111 3.57 -2.98 15.42
N ASN A 112 3.34 -4.22 14.92
CA ASN A 112 4.17 -5.38 15.26
C ASN A 112 5.61 -5.21 14.72
N GLU A 113 5.75 -4.81 13.46
CA GLU A 113 7.05 -4.53 12.84
C GLU A 113 7.79 -3.39 13.57
N LEU A 114 7.05 -2.31 13.89
CA LEU A 114 7.60 -1.19 14.65
C LEU A 114 8.02 -1.62 16.05
N ALA A 115 7.26 -2.51 16.72
CA ALA A 115 7.62 -3.04 18.04
C ALA A 115 8.93 -3.81 18.02
N HIS A 116 9.14 -4.68 17.03
CA HIS A 116 10.42 -5.37 16.84
C HIS A 116 11.57 -4.39 16.61
N LYS A 117 11.36 -3.39 15.73
CA LYS A 117 12.37 -2.37 15.44
C LYS A 117 12.73 -1.56 16.69
N VAL A 118 11.74 -1.13 17.46
CA VAL A 118 11.97 -0.34 18.69
C VAL A 118 12.62 -1.21 19.76
N ALA A 119 12.22 -2.46 19.93
CA ALA A 119 12.85 -3.40 20.87
C ALA A 119 14.34 -3.60 20.55
N GLN A 120 14.71 -3.75 19.26
CA GLN A 120 16.12 -3.79 18.85
C GLN A 120 16.87 -2.48 19.20
N LEU A 121 16.22 -1.33 19.10
CA LEU A 121 16.85 -0.04 19.40
C LEU A 121 17.03 0.20 20.90
N THR A 122 16.16 -0.34 21.74
CA THR A 122 16.20 -0.22 23.21
C THR A 122 16.96 -1.35 23.89
N GLY A 123 17.13 -2.48 23.21
CA GLY A 123 17.60 -3.73 23.81
C GLY A 123 16.50 -4.47 24.60
N GLY A 124 15.25 -4.05 24.46
CA GLY A 124 14.10 -4.62 25.13
C GLY A 124 13.41 -5.76 24.37
N ASN A 125 12.19 -6.09 24.80
CA ASN A 125 11.40 -7.19 24.29
C ASN A 125 10.14 -6.68 23.59
N ALA A 126 9.90 -7.09 22.35
CA ALA A 126 8.64 -6.84 21.67
C ALA A 126 7.54 -7.74 22.26
N VAL A 127 6.44 -7.12 22.72
CA VAL A 127 5.26 -7.81 23.25
C VAL A 127 4.16 -7.76 22.18
N ILE A 128 3.95 -8.88 21.50
CA ILE A 128 2.98 -9.05 20.43
C ILE A 128 1.98 -10.12 20.85
N THR A 129 0.69 -9.81 20.72
CA THR A 129 -0.41 -10.70 21.17
C THR A 129 -1.31 -11.14 20.01
N THR A 130 -0.98 -10.80 18.77
CA THR A 130 -1.75 -11.17 17.59
C THR A 130 -1.66 -12.68 17.35
N ALA A 131 -2.81 -13.34 17.20
CA ALA A 131 -2.88 -14.81 17.15
C ALA A 131 -2.04 -15.42 16.01
N THR A 132 -2.02 -14.81 14.83
CA THR A 132 -1.20 -15.27 13.70
C THR A 132 0.29 -15.19 13.98
N ASP A 133 0.78 -14.11 14.62
CA ASP A 133 2.18 -13.96 15.00
C ASP A 133 2.58 -15.01 16.06
N THR A 134 1.72 -15.22 17.07
CA THR A 134 1.99 -16.22 18.12
C THR A 134 1.93 -17.66 17.63
N ALA A 135 1.13 -17.93 16.56
CA ALA A 135 1.07 -19.22 15.91
C ALA A 135 2.21 -19.42 14.86
N GLY A 136 3.02 -18.41 14.60
CA GLY A 136 4.05 -18.46 13.54
C GLY A 136 3.47 -18.53 12.13
N LEU A 137 2.18 -18.21 11.95
CA LEU A 137 1.50 -18.24 10.68
C LEU A 137 1.61 -16.90 9.97
N PRO A 138 1.75 -16.86 8.63
CA PRO A 138 1.75 -15.62 7.91
C PRO A 138 0.35 -14.99 7.95
N ALA A 139 0.23 -13.78 8.47
CA ALA A 139 -0.97 -13.00 8.30
C ALA A 139 -1.12 -12.62 6.82
N ILE A 140 -2.22 -13.02 6.18
CA ILE A 140 -2.39 -12.82 4.74
C ILE A 140 -2.43 -11.35 4.33
N ASP A 141 -2.87 -10.48 5.20
CA ASP A 141 -2.87 -9.03 5.01
C ASP A 141 -1.45 -8.44 5.08
N LEU A 142 -0.59 -8.94 5.96
CA LEU A 142 0.82 -8.55 6.01
C LEU A 142 1.56 -9.02 4.75
N LEU A 143 1.37 -10.27 4.36
CA LEU A 143 1.94 -10.84 3.13
C LEU A 143 1.50 -10.04 1.90
N SER A 144 0.21 -9.64 1.83
CA SER A 144 -0.29 -8.79 0.77
C SER A 144 0.44 -7.44 0.70
N LYS A 145 0.69 -6.82 1.84
CA LYS A 145 1.43 -5.55 1.95
C LYS A 145 2.89 -5.71 1.49
N GLU A 146 3.59 -6.73 1.99
CA GLU A 146 4.97 -7.04 1.60
C GLU A 146 5.13 -7.27 0.10
N ARG A 147 4.12 -7.89 -0.53
CA ARG A 147 4.07 -8.18 -1.96
C ARG A 147 3.44 -7.07 -2.80
N ASN A 148 3.12 -5.93 -2.19
CA ASN A 148 2.47 -4.79 -2.86
C ASN A 148 1.17 -5.15 -3.58
N LEU A 149 0.36 -6.01 -2.93
CA LEU A 149 -0.96 -6.42 -3.39
C LEU A 149 -2.03 -5.58 -2.69
N SER A 150 -2.91 -4.96 -3.46
CA SER A 150 -4.01 -4.14 -2.90
C SER A 150 -5.19 -5.03 -2.51
N ILE A 151 -5.62 -4.97 -1.26
CA ILE A 151 -6.80 -5.70 -0.78
C ILE A 151 -8.08 -5.04 -1.31
N ALA A 152 -8.96 -5.83 -1.95
CA ALA A 152 -10.25 -5.35 -2.44
C ALA A 152 -11.33 -5.33 -1.34
N ASN A 153 -11.36 -6.35 -0.49
CA ASN A 153 -12.41 -6.61 0.50
C ASN A 153 -11.83 -7.03 1.86
N LEU A 154 -11.50 -6.06 2.70
CA LEU A 154 -10.89 -6.27 4.01
C LEU A 154 -11.65 -7.23 4.94
N LYS A 155 -12.98 -7.34 4.78
CA LYS A 155 -13.79 -8.26 5.60
C LYS A 155 -13.37 -9.72 5.44
N ALA A 156 -12.94 -10.13 4.24
CA ALA A 156 -12.50 -11.49 3.96
C ALA A 156 -11.16 -11.86 4.59
N VAL A 157 -10.32 -10.87 4.94
CA VAL A 157 -9.05 -11.11 5.66
C VAL A 157 -9.29 -11.89 6.96
N LYS A 158 -10.36 -11.56 7.70
CA LYS A 158 -10.68 -12.24 8.94
C LYS A 158 -10.99 -13.72 8.68
N SER A 159 -11.79 -14.04 7.67
CA SER A 159 -12.17 -15.43 7.34
C SER A 159 -10.95 -16.26 6.94
N VAL A 160 -10.06 -15.70 6.11
CA VAL A 160 -8.83 -16.39 5.69
C VAL A 160 -7.89 -16.61 6.89
N ASN A 161 -7.63 -15.59 7.71
CA ASN A 161 -6.77 -15.73 8.88
C ASN A 161 -7.36 -16.71 9.92
N MET A 162 -8.69 -16.76 10.07
CA MET A 162 -9.35 -17.73 10.95
C MET A 162 -9.18 -19.16 10.44
N ALA A 163 -9.37 -19.42 9.14
CA ALA A 163 -9.15 -20.74 8.55
C ALA A 163 -7.69 -21.20 8.78
N LEU A 164 -6.72 -20.32 8.53
CA LEU A 164 -5.30 -20.62 8.80
C LEU A 164 -5.04 -20.99 10.26
N LEU A 165 -5.63 -20.23 11.21
CA LEU A 165 -5.47 -20.50 12.65
C LEU A 165 -6.15 -21.80 13.09
N SER A 166 -7.23 -22.21 12.40
CA SER A 166 -7.94 -23.45 12.68
C SER A 166 -7.32 -24.68 12.00
N GLY A 167 -6.27 -24.50 11.18
CA GLY A 167 -5.68 -25.57 10.38
C GLY A 167 -6.59 -26.03 9.23
N GLU A 168 -7.56 -25.20 8.84
CA GLU A 168 -8.42 -25.48 7.70
C GLU A 168 -7.67 -25.10 6.41
N PRO A 169 -7.82 -25.89 5.32
CA PRO A 169 -7.17 -25.58 4.04
C PRO A 169 -7.71 -24.27 3.47
N VAL A 170 -6.77 -23.44 2.97
CA VAL A 170 -7.09 -22.17 2.32
C VAL A 170 -6.88 -22.30 0.83
N GLN A 171 -7.94 -22.06 0.05
CA GLN A 171 -7.84 -22.04 -1.41
C GLN A 171 -7.00 -20.85 -1.88
N VAL A 172 -6.10 -21.07 -2.85
CA VAL A 172 -5.30 -19.99 -3.42
C VAL A 172 -5.31 -20.08 -4.95
N PHE A 173 -5.90 -19.04 -5.56
CA PHE A 173 -5.74 -18.75 -6.97
C PHE A 173 -4.69 -17.64 -7.14
N ASP A 174 -3.51 -18.01 -7.57
CA ASP A 174 -2.39 -17.10 -7.84
C ASP A 174 -1.53 -17.69 -8.96
N PRO A 175 -1.97 -17.57 -10.23
CA PRO A 175 -1.31 -18.21 -11.36
C PRO A 175 0.12 -17.75 -11.57
N GLU A 176 0.44 -16.51 -11.19
CA GLU A 176 1.74 -15.88 -11.39
C GLU A 176 2.63 -15.91 -10.13
N ASP A 177 2.19 -16.61 -9.06
CA ASP A 177 2.87 -16.68 -7.75
C ASP A 177 3.24 -15.31 -7.18
N ARG A 178 2.33 -14.35 -7.29
CA ARG A 178 2.52 -12.98 -6.78
C ARG A 178 2.60 -12.91 -5.26
N LEU A 179 1.99 -13.86 -4.57
CA LEU A 179 2.13 -14.05 -3.12
C LEU A 179 3.48 -14.70 -2.75
N GLY A 180 4.12 -15.39 -3.69
CA GLY A 180 5.38 -16.10 -3.46
C GLY A 180 5.22 -17.31 -2.53
N LEU A 181 4.05 -17.96 -2.53
CA LEU A 181 3.74 -19.09 -1.67
C LEU A 181 4.13 -20.45 -2.28
N LYS A 182 4.21 -20.56 -3.62
CA LYS A 182 4.54 -21.82 -4.31
C LYS A 182 5.93 -22.35 -3.99
N LYS A 183 6.85 -21.44 -3.63
CA LYS A 183 8.26 -21.76 -3.36
C LYS A 183 8.59 -21.87 -1.87
N GLN A 184 7.62 -21.63 -0.99
CA GLN A 184 7.83 -21.63 0.46
C GLN A 184 6.91 -22.65 1.12
N GLU A 185 7.46 -23.84 1.40
CA GLU A 185 6.80 -24.73 2.35
C GLU A 185 6.84 -24.10 3.73
N ARG A 186 5.70 -23.72 4.25
CA ARG A 186 5.56 -23.20 5.62
C ARG A 186 4.77 -24.22 6.43
N PRO A 187 5.37 -24.84 7.43
CA PRO A 187 4.67 -25.79 8.31
C PRO A 187 3.41 -25.13 8.91
N GLY A 188 2.28 -25.84 8.86
CA GLY A 188 0.99 -25.36 9.36
C GLY A 188 0.22 -24.43 8.41
N PHE A 189 0.71 -24.21 7.18
CA PHE A 189 0.03 -23.44 6.15
C PHE A 189 -0.44 -24.40 5.04
N GLU A 190 -1.62 -24.97 5.21
CA GLU A 190 -2.21 -25.86 4.20
C GLU A 190 -2.90 -25.04 3.12
N VAL A 191 -2.37 -25.13 1.89
CA VAL A 191 -2.87 -24.40 0.72
C VAL A 191 -3.44 -25.39 -0.29
N GLU A 192 -4.69 -25.18 -0.69
CA GLU A 192 -5.30 -25.81 -1.85
C GLU A 192 -5.15 -24.91 -3.08
N TRP A 193 -4.25 -25.30 -3.99
CA TRP A 193 -4.05 -24.52 -5.22
C TRP A 193 -5.20 -24.68 -6.18
N VAL A 194 -5.74 -23.55 -6.65
CA VAL A 194 -6.80 -23.45 -7.63
C VAL A 194 -6.21 -22.90 -8.93
N GLU A 195 -6.34 -23.64 -10.03
CA GLU A 195 -5.78 -23.25 -11.32
C GLU A 195 -6.75 -22.40 -12.16
N ASN A 196 -8.04 -22.60 -11.96
CA ASN A 196 -9.08 -21.87 -12.68
C ASN A 196 -10.32 -21.65 -11.78
N GLU A 197 -11.24 -20.79 -12.24
CA GLU A 197 -12.42 -20.39 -11.47
C GLU A 197 -13.39 -21.55 -11.18
N ASP A 198 -13.46 -22.54 -12.06
CA ASP A 198 -14.39 -23.69 -11.92
C ASP A 198 -13.99 -24.63 -10.78
N GLN A 199 -12.72 -24.61 -10.38
CA GLN A 199 -12.21 -25.39 -9.25
C GLN A 199 -12.45 -24.69 -7.90
N TRP A 200 -12.86 -23.42 -7.90
CA TRP A 200 -13.12 -22.68 -6.68
C TRP A 200 -14.37 -23.21 -5.96
N ILE A 201 -14.19 -23.64 -4.71
CA ILE A 201 -15.29 -24.14 -3.88
C ILE A 201 -15.88 -22.96 -3.10
N SER A 202 -17.14 -22.62 -3.44
CA SER A 202 -17.85 -21.52 -2.77
C SER A 202 -18.05 -21.81 -1.29
N GLY A 203 -17.90 -20.80 -0.44
CA GLY A 203 -18.03 -20.93 1.01
C GLY A 203 -16.75 -21.31 1.75
N HIS A 204 -15.74 -21.85 1.08
CA HIS A 204 -14.43 -22.09 1.67
C HIS A 204 -13.61 -20.80 1.71
N ALA A 205 -12.78 -20.66 2.75
CA ALA A 205 -11.87 -19.54 2.85
C ALA A 205 -10.80 -19.62 1.76
N GLY A 206 -10.44 -18.47 1.18
CA GLY A 206 -9.35 -18.48 0.21
C GLY A 206 -8.96 -17.12 -0.31
N VAL A 207 -7.88 -17.11 -1.09
CA VAL A 207 -7.24 -15.93 -1.66
C VAL A 207 -7.28 -15.98 -3.17
N TRP A 208 -7.75 -14.91 -3.79
CA TRP A 208 -7.85 -14.77 -5.22
C TRP A 208 -7.00 -13.58 -5.70
N VAL A 209 -5.86 -13.87 -6.33
CA VAL A 209 -4.97 -12.84 -6.87
C VAL A 209 -5.33 -12.58 -8.32
N THR A 210 -5.72 -11.36 -8.63
CA THR A 210 -6.13 -11.00 -10.00
C THR A 210 -6.02 -9.50 -10.26
N TRP A 211 -5.63 -9.14 -11.47
CA TRP A 211 -5.71 -7.78 -11.99
C TRP A 211 -7.09 -7.42 -12.57
N LYS A 212 -7.99 -8.39 -12.68
CA LYS A 212 -9.36 -8.19 -13.13
C LYS A 212 -10.24 -7.65 -12.01
N ASN A 213 -11.21 -6.83 -12.35
CA ASN A 213 -12.29 -6.45 -11.46
C ASN A 213 -13.40 -7.52 -11.54
N ILE A 214 -13.35 -8.48 -10.64
CA ILE A 214 -14.36 -9.56 -10.56
C ILE A 214 -15.58 -9.17 -9.71
N GLY A 215 -15.65 -7.88 -9.31
CA GLY A 215 -16.69 -7.39 -8.42
C GLY A 215 -16.54 -7.87 -6.97
N PRO A 216 -17.27 -7.27 -6.02
CA PRO A 216 -17.15 -7.64 -4.60
C PRO A 216 -17.75 -9.02 -4.29
N GLY A 217 -18.39 -9.74 -5.22
CA GLY A 217 -19.04 -11.03 -4.97
C GLY A 217 -19.85 -11.06 -3.67
N SER A 218 -20.81 -11.96 -3.54
CA SER A 218 -21.50 -12.21 -2.25
C SER A 218 -20.64 -12.99 -1.25
N GLU A 219 -19.48 -13.48 -1.67
CA GLU A 219 -18.62 -14.35 -0.86
C GLU A 219 -17.75 -13.53 0.09
N THR A 220 -18.06 -13.62 1.38
CA THR A 220 -17.30 -12.99 2.46
C THR A 220 -15.98 -13.72 2.76
N ASN A 221 -15.81 -14.94 2.24
CA ASN A 221 -14.67 -15.82 2.52
C ASN A 221 -13.59 -15.78 1.43
N ARG A 222 -13.86 -15.18 0.26
CA ARG A 222 -12.89 -15.03 -0.82
C ARG A 222 -12.21 -13.67 -0.73
N LEU A 223 -10.96 -13.65 -0.30
CA LEU A 223 -10.12 -12.45 -0.26
C LEU A 223 -9.58 -12.15 -1.66
N ILE A 224 -9.94 -10.99 -2.19
CA ILE A 224 -9.49 -10.54 -3.50
C ILE A 224 -8.28 -9.62 -3.32
N LEU A 225 -7.19 -9.97 -3.98
CA LEU A 225 -5.93 -9.23 -3.99
C LEU A 225 -5.60 -8.76 -5.41
N HIS A 226 -5.27 -7.48 -5.55
CA HIS A 226 -4.92 -6.86 -6.81
C HIS A 226 -3.44 -6.51 -6.88
N PRO A 227 -2.63 -7.22 -7.72
CA PRO A 227 -1.23 -6.87 -7.94
C PRO A 227 -1.12 -5.55 -8.71
N LYS A 228 -0.14 -4.73 -8.37
CA LYS A 228 0.21 -3.50 -9.11
C LYS A 228 0.99 -3.84 -10.38
N CYS A 229 0.30 -4.28 -11.42
CA CYS A 229 0.91 -4.82 -12.65
C CYS A 229 0.37 -4.23 -13.96
N LEU A 230 -0.60 -3.30 -13.91
CA LEU A 230 -1.14 -2.67 -15.10
C LEU A 230 -0.44 -1.33 -15.37
N VAL A 231 0.14 -1.18 -16.55
CA VAL A 231 0.83 0.03 -17.01
C VAL A 231 -0.02 0.73 -18.05
N ALA A 232 -0.48 1.96 -17.74
CA ALA A 232 -1.31 2.76 -18.62
C ALA A 232 -0.48 3.78 -19.40
N GLY A 233 -0.26 3.54 -20.69
CA GLY A 233 0.37 4.49 -21.58
C GLY A 233 -0.63 5.50 -22.10
N ILE A 234 -0.33 6.79 -21.96
CA ILE A 234 -1.21 7.90 -22.37
C ILE A 234 -0.48 8.84 -23.35
N GLY A 235 -1.14 9.10 -24.47
CA GLY A 235 -0.80 10.20 -25.37
C GLY A 235 -1.93 11.21 -25.34
N CYS A 236 -1.62 12.52 -25.36
CA CYS A 236 -2.64 13.55 -25.38
C CYS A 236 -2.19 14.79 -26.18
N ASN A 237 -3.15 15.60 -26.61
CA ASN A 237 -2.88 16.93 -27.16
C ASN A 237 -2.40 17.87 -26.03
N ARG A 238 -1.73 18.98 -26.38
CA ARG A 238 -1.39 20.02 -25.43
C ARG A 238 -2.66 20.64 -24.85
N GLY A 239 -2.68 20.83 -23.52
CA GLY A 239 -3.81 21.42 -22.82
C GLY A 239 -5.00 20.47 -22.58
N THR A 240 -4.84 19.16 -22.83
CA THR A 240 -5.89 18.18 -22.51
C THR A 240 -6.18 18.19 -21.01
N GLY A 241 -7.44 18.39 -20.65
CA GLY A 241 -7.87 18.49 -19.25
C GLY A 241 -7.78 17.17 -18.51
N ARG A 242 -7.51 17.24 -17.19
CA ARG A 242 -7.53 16.09 -16.29
C ARG A 242 -8.80 15.21 -16.41
N PRO A 243 -10.03 15.78 -16.44
CA PRO A 243 -11.26 14.96 -16.47
C PRO A 243 -11.29 14.02 -17.68
N GLU A 244 -10.91 14.51 -18.87
CA GLU A 244 -10.90 13.69 -20.09
C GLU A 244 -9.93 12.49 -19.97
N ILE A 245 -8.75 12.70 -19.38
CA ILE A 245 -7.74 11.67 -19.18
C ILE A 245 -8.22 10.62 -18.17
N VAL A 246 -8.75 11.07 -17.04
CA VAL A 246 -9.27 10.18 -15.98
C VAL A 246 -10.47 9.39 -16.48
N ASP A 247 -11.41 10.04 -17.15
CA ASP A 247 -12.62 9.40 -17.69
C ASP A 247 -12.27 8.35 -18.75
N LEU A 248 -11.33 8.66 -19.65
CA LEU A 248 -10.85 7.69 -20.66
C LEU A 248 -10.29 6.44 -19.98
N LEU A 249 -9.48 6.62 -18.93
CA LEU A 249 -8.88 5.52 -18.19
C LEU A 249 -9.93 4.71 -17.44
N ILE A 250 -10.76 5.35 -16.62
CA ILE A 250 -11.79 4.68 -15.82
C ILE A 250 -12.78 3.92 -16.71
N ASN A 251 -13.28 4.56 -17.79
CA ASN A 251 -14.24 3.93 -18.69
C ASN A 251 -13.62 2.74 -19.42
N THR A 252 -12.34 2.85 -19.83
CA THR A 252 -11.63 1.73 -20.46
C THR A 252 -11.46 0.57 -19.49
N PHE A 253 -11.01 0.83 -18.26
CA PHE A 253 -10.86 -0.20 -17.23
C PHE A 253 -12.20 -0.89 -16.92
N LYS A 254 -13.28 -0.11 -16.77
CA LYS A 254 -14.63 -0.64 -16.53
C LYS A 254 -15.11 -1.52 -17.69
N LYS A 255 -14.91 -1.09 -18.93
CA LYS A 255 -15.39 -1.77 -20.14
C LYS A 255 -14.84 -3.19 -20.29
N ILE A 256 -13.59 -3.42 -19.88
CA ILE A 256 -12.94 -4.73 -20.00
C ILE A 256 -12.64 -5.37 -18.63
N SER A 257 -13.33 -4.91 -17.59
CA SER A 257 -13.24 -5.45 -16.23
C SER A 257 -11.81 -5.49 -15.67
N LEU A 258 -11.03 -4.40 -15.85
CA LEU A 258 -9.76 -4.23 -15.16
C LEU A 258 -9.95 -3.54 -13.80
N SER A 259 -9.16 -3.92 -12.81
CA SER A 259 -9.16 -3.27 -11.51
C SER A 259 -8.26 -2.03 -11.51
N LEU A 260 -8.81 -0.88 -11.12
CA LEU A 260 -7.99 0.33 -10.89
C LEU A 260 -6.97 0.12 -9.77
N LYS A 261 -7.26 -0.79 -8.82
CA LYS A 261 -6.30 -1.16 -7.77
C LYS A 261 -5.06 -1.86 -8.32
N SER A 262 -5.13 -2.41 -9.54
CA SER A 262 -3.99 -3.01 -10.23
C SER A 262 -3.19 -2.02 -11.09
N LEU A 263 -3.64 -0.76 -11.20
CA LEU A 263 -2.88 0.26 -11.92
C LEU A 263 -1.57 0.54 -11.17
N LYS A 264 -0.45 0.27 -11.83
CA LYS A 264 0.90 0.47 -11.29
C LYS A 264 1.39 1.90 -11.53
N CYS A 265 1.20 2.39 -12.74
CA CYS A 265 1.65 3.72 -13.15
C CYS A 265 0.92 4.21 -14.41
N ILE A 266 0.95 5.51 -14.60
CA ILE A 266 0.68 6.15 -15.90
C ILE A 266 2.04 6.44 -16.55
N THR A 267 2.11 6.28 -17.87
CA THR A 267 3.35 6.51 -18.62
C THR A 267 3.09 7.30 -19.89
N THR A 268 4.02 8.18 -20.26
CA THR A 268 3.96 9.00 -21.46
C THR A 268 5.35 9.34 -21.97
N ILE A 269 5.45 10.09 -23.07
CA ILE A 269 6.73 10.56 -23.60
C ILE A 269 7.25 11.78 -22.84
N GLU A 270 8.58 11.94 -22.71
CA GLU A 270 9.22 13.06 -22.01
C GLU A 270 8.76 14.45 -22.47
N ALA A 271 8.42 14.60 -23.75
CA ALA A 271 7.89 15.86 -24.31
C ALA A 271 6.55 16.31 -23.65
N LYS A 272 5.96 15.48 -22.78
CA LYS A 272 4.72 15.73 -22.04
C LYS A 272 4.91 15.85 -20.53
N LYS A 273 6.16 15.98 -20.04
CA LYS A 273 6.48 16.06 -18.62
C LYS A 273 5.87 17.26 -17.90
N ASP A 274 5.58 18.31 -18.63
CA ASP A 274 5.00 19.57 -18.16
C ASP A 274 3.49 19.69 -18.40
N GLU A 275 2.82 18.61 -18.83
CA GLU A 275 1.39 18.64 -19.14
C GLU A 275 0.53 18.57 -17.86
N PRO A 276 -0.15 19.69 -17.49
CA PRO A 276 -0.84 19.76 -16.18
C PRO A 276 -1.96 18.73 -16.03
N GLY A 277 -2.63 18.37 -17.14
CA GLY A 277 -3.71 17.38 -17.11
C GLY A 277 -3.21 15.99 -16.72
N LEU A 278 -2.05 15.56 -17.23
CA LEU A 278 -1.41 14.28 -16.90
C LEU A 278 -0.93 14.23 -15.45
N LEU A 279 -0.27 15.31 -14.99
CA LEU A 279 0.21 15.42 -13.61
C LEU A 279 -0.95 15.35 -12.60
N LYS A 280 -2.04 16.08 -12.87
CA LYS A 280 -3.24 16.05 -12.03
C LYS A 280 -3.96 14.70 -12.08
N ALA A 281 -4.02 14.05 -13.24
CA ALA A 281 -4.64 12.73 -13.38
C ALA A 281 -3.87 11.66 -12.60
N ALA A 282 -2.54 11.64 -12.69
CA ALA A 282 -1.70 10.73 -11.92
C ALA A 282 -1.83 10.95 -10.40
N GLY A 283 -1.87 12.22 -9.96
CA GLY A 283 -2.10 12.58 -8.57
C GLY A 283 -3.48 12.15 -8.04
N GLU A 284 -4.56 12.31 -8.83
CA GLU A 284 -5.90 11.88 -8.44
C GLU A 284 -6.02 10.35 -8.33
N LEU A 285 -5.36 9.63 -9.22
CA LEU A 285 -5.35 8.16 -9.23
C LEU A 285 -4.31 7.57 -8.26
N ASP A 286 -3.57 8.42 -7.57
CA ASP A 286 -2.50 8.04 -6.63
C ASP A 286 -1.51 7.02 -7.23
N VAL A 287 -1.03 7.32 -8.45
CA VAL A 287 -0.05 6.49 -9.14
C VAL A 287 1.11 7.33 -9.71
N PRO A 288 2.30 6.76 -9.83
CA PRO A 288 3.44 7.44 -10.46
C PRO A 288 3.15 7.80 -11.92
N LEU A 289 3.60 8.97 -12.35
CA LEU A 289 3.70 9.34 -13.76
C LEU A 289 5.15 9.13 -14.23
N LEU A 290 5.34 8.19 -15.14
CA LEU A 290 6.64 7.83 -15.67
C LEU A 290 6.81 8.36 -17.10
N PHE A 291 8.04 8.66 -17.47
CA PHE A 291 8.37 9.20 -18.78
C PHE A 291 9.30 8.26 -19.54
N ALA A 292 9.18 8.27 -20.85
CA ALA A 292 10.05 7.54 -21.76
C ALA A 292 10.68 8.48 -22.77
N GLY A 293 11.96 8.32 -23.01
CA GLY A 293 12.70 9.06 -24.03
C GLY A 293 12.29 8.63 -25.46
N LYS A 294 12.45 9.54 -26.42
CA LYS A 294 12.12 9.26 -27.83
C LYS A 294 12.91 8.06 -28.37
N SER A 295 14.21 7.99 -28.10
CA SER A 295 15.09 6.91 -28.54
C SER A 295 14.68 5.54 -28.00
N GLU A 296 14.20 5.48 -26.74
CA GLU A 296 13.69 4.24 -26.13
C GLU A 296 12.45 3.74 -26.88
N LEU A 297 11.56 4.67 -27.29
CA LEU A 297 10.29 4.34 -27.93
C LEU A 297 10.44 3.93 -29.40
N GLU A 298 11.47 4.40 -30.09
CA GLU A 298 11.73 4.06 -31.51
C GLU A 298 12.01 2.56 -31.71
N SER A 299 12.58 1.90 -30.67
CA SER A 299 12.89 0.47 -30.70
C SER A 299 11.68 -0.43 -30.43
N ILE A 300 10.57 0.14 -29.94
CA ILE A 300 9.39 -0.64 -29.53
C ILE A 300 8.47 -0.89 -30.73
N LYS A 301 8.23 -2.17 -31.02
CA LYS A 301 7.22 -2.57 -32.03
C LYS A 301 5.83 -2.42 -31.41
N VAL A 302 4.98 -1.63 -32.07
CA VAL A 302 3.58 -1.39 -31.64
C VAL A 302 2.61 -2.00 -32.66
N PRO A 303 1.48 -2.59 -32.17
CA PRO A 303 0.49 -3.20 -33.07
C PRO A 303 -0.24 -2.16 -33.97
N HIS A 304 -0.47 -0.94 -33.42
CA HIS A 304 -1.28 0.07 -34.12
C HIS A 304 -0.48 1.39 -34.33
N PRO A 305 0.42 1.41 -35.29
CA PRO A 305 1.22 2.60 -35.60
C PRO A 305 0.33 3.74 -36.12
N SER A 306 0.73 5.00 -35.86
CA SER A 306 0.04 6.21 -36.29
C SER A 306 0.97 7.07 -37.11
N SER A 307 0.63 7.28 -38.39
CA SER A 307 1.38 8.13 -39.30
C SER A 307 1.50 9.59 -38.81
N MET A 308 0.42 10.10 -38.20
CA MET A 308 0.39 11.44 -37.61
C MET A 308 1.36 11.58 -36.42
N VAL A 309 1.35 10.61 -35.48
CA VAL A 309 2.27 10.60 -34.33
C VAL A 309 3.71 10.43 -34.80
N LYS A 310 3.95 9.58 -35.80
CA LYS A 310 5.28 9.40 -36.43
C LYS A 310 5.80 10.69 -37.03
N LYS A 311 4.93 11.46 -37.72
CA LYS A 311 5.30 12.74 -38.33
C LYS A 311 5.66 13.82 -37.29
N HIS A 312 4.93 13.89 -36.16
CA HIS A 312 5.10 14.97 -35.16
C HIS A 312 6.06 14.60 -34.04
N MET A 313 6.08 13.34 -33.61
CA MET A 313 6.83 12.88 -32.43
C MET A 313 7.99 11.94 -32.81
N GLY A 314 8.05 11.46 -34.04
CA GLY A 314 9.07 10.51 -34.50
C GLY A 314 8.86 9.08 -34.00
N VAL A 315 7.80 8.80 -33.29
CA VAL A 315 7.48 7.46 -32.74
C VAL A 315 6.18 6.93 -33.33
N SER A 316 6.03 5.60 -33.43
CA SER A 316 4.89 4.98 -34.09
C SER A 316 3.59 5.08 -33.28
N SER A 317 3.65 5.08 -31.97
CA SER A 317 2.52 5.28 -31.04
C SER A 317 3.06 5.62 -29.66
N VAL A 318 2.64 6.75 -29.07
CA VAL A 318 3.09 7.10 -27.72
C VAL A 318 2.46 6.16 -26.68
N CYS A 319 1.14 6.00 -26.68
CA CYS A 319 0.44 5.23 -25.63
C CYS A 319 0.84 3.75 -25.63
N GLU A 320 0.88 3.08 -26.79
CA GLU A 320 1.26 1.66 -26.83
C GLU A 320 2.75 1.46 -26.54
N ALA A 321 3.62 2.28 -27.17
CA ALA A 321 5.06 2.13 -26.99
C ALA A 321 5.48 2.36 -25.53
N THR A 322 4.93 3.39 -24.86
CA THR A 322 5.25 3.66 -23.44
C THR A 322 4.68 2.59 -22.53
N ALA A 323 3.46 2.07 -22.78
CA ALA A 323 2.88 0.99 -22.02
C ALA A 323 3.73 -0.29 -22.10
N ILE A 324 4.12 -0.71 -23.33
CA ILE A 324 4.95 -1.89 -23.54
C ILE A 324 6.34 -1.70 -22.90
N LEU A 325 7.00 -0.56 -23.14
CA LEU A 325 8.32 -0.29 -22.59
C LEU A 325 8.34 -0.37 -21.06
N LYS A 326 7.43 0.36 -20.41
CA LYS A 326 7.42 0.48 -18.94
C LYS A 326 6.79 -0.72 -18.23
N SER A 327 6.18 -1.65 -18.98
CA SER A 327 5.76 -2.97 -18.47
C SER A 327 6.84 -4.06 -18.63
N GLY A 328 8.05 -3.70 -19.03
CA GLY A 328 9.13 -4.68 -19.25
C GLY A 328 8.95 -5.51 -20.53
N GLY A 329 8.29 -5.00 -21.55
CA GLY A 329 7.95 -5.75 -22.77
C GLY A 329 6.66 -6.55 -22.64
N GLY A 330 5.83 -6.21 -21.70
CA GLY A 330 4.60 -6.91 -21.36
C GLY A 330 3.52 -6.88 -22.45
N ARG A 331 2.54 -7.75 -22.32
CA ARG A 331 1.45 -7.92 -23.27
C ARG A 331 0.44 -6.77 -23.18
N LEU A 332 0.07 -6.18 -24.30
CA LEU A 332 -1.05 -5.25 -24.38
C LEU A 332 -2.37 -5.98 -24.09
N LEU A 333 -3.06 -5.54 -23.00
CA LEU A 333 -4.42 -5.96 -22.69
C LEU A 333 -5.44 -5.05 -23.38
N VAL A 334 -5.10 -3.77 -23.48
CA VAL A 334 -5.90 -2.76 -24.17
C VAL A 334 -5.05 -2.16 -25.28
N PRO A 335 -5.36 -2.42 -26.54
CA PRO A 335 -4.77 -1.68 -27.65
C PRO A 335 -5.25 -0.22 -27.61
N LYS A 336 -4.62 0.61 -28.43
CA LYS A 336 -4.90 2.04 -28.48
C LYS A 336 -6.39 2.37 -28.57
N THR A 337 -6.91 2.98 -27.52
CA THR A 337 -8.25 3.59 -27.42
C THR A 337 -8.14 5.11 -27.48
N LYS A 338 -9.21 5.81 -27.86
CA LYS A 338 -9.21 7.26 -28.06
C LYS A 338 -10.38 7.92 -27.30
N SER A 339 -10.14 9.13 -26.80
CA SER A 339 -11.14 10.18 -26.60
C SER A 339 -10.99 11.27 -27.65
N LEU A 340 -11.51 12.46 -27.37
CA LEU A 340 -11.37 13.61 -28.29
C LEU A 340 -9.89 14.04 -28.42
N ASN A 341 -9.19 14.19 -27.27
CA ASN A 341 -7.83 14.73 -27.21
C ASN A 341 -6.80 13.79 -26.56
N ALA A 342 -7.21 12.62 -26.13
CA ALA A 342 -6.30 11.66 -25.50
C ALA A 342 -6.38 10.26 -26.12
N THR A 343 -5.29 9.51 -25.97
CA THR A 343 -5.19 8.10 -26.33
C THR A 343 -4.65 7.31 -25.15
N LEU A 344 -5.16 6.11 -24.97
CA LEU A 344 -4.78 5.19 -23.89
C LEU A 344 -4.47 3.82 -24.47
N ALA A 345 -3.46 3.16 -23.92
CA ALA A 345 -3.20 1.73 -24.07
C ALA A 345 -2.81 1.16 -22.71
N VAL A 346 -3.11 -0.10 -22.45
CA VAL A 346 -2.76 -0.74 -21.15
C VAL A 346 -1.99 -2.03 -21.43
N ALA A 347 -0.83 -2.17 -20.80
CA ALA A 347 -0.03 -3.38 -20.84
C ALA A 347 0.01 -4.06 -19.46
N LEU A 348 0.08 -5.39 -19.45
CA LEU A 348 0.34 -6.21 -18.28
C LEU A 348 1.85 -6.35 -18.13
N GLU A 349 2.37 -6.06 -16.95
CA GLU A 349 3.78 -6.23 -16.59
C GLU A 349 4.17 -7.72 -16.58
N VAL A 350 5.38 -8.01 -17.07
CA VAL A 350 5.98 -9.36 -17.06
C VAL A 350 6.46 -9.74 -15.67
#